data_78d0760e89759989a635920aff87dce2
#
_entry.id   78d0760e89759989a635920aff87dce2
#
_cell.length_a   1.000
_cell.length_b   1.000
_cell.length_c   1.000
_cell.angle_alpha   90.00
_cell.angle_beta   90.00
_cell.angle_gamma   90.00
#
_symmetry.space_group_name_H-M   'P 1'
#
loop_
_entity.id
_entity.type
_entity.pdbx_description
1 polymer ?
#
loop_
_entity_poly.entity_id
_entity_poly.type
_entity_poly.pdbx_seq_one_letter_code
_entity_poly.pdbx_strand_id
1 'polypeptide(L)'
;MTCIVAGLDDRFKVAMPVYGCGFLRENSVWKEGEFGKMTMLQSEKWHRLWDPSSYIGYAKMPLMFLNGTNDFAYPMDSYAKTCALVRGKKNYSIQLNMKHGHIFDFPEFFLFIDQYILNGTPMPEVSRPVVKKNKVSALGKAETKLIEAKLYYTIAPHDQNRSRAWHTIDLTLNGNRINGDAPPDDAKVWYVAVRDERKAITSSELIMP
;
A
#
# COMPACT_ATOMS: atom_id res chain seq x y z
N MET A 1 5.52 9.22 11.15
CA MET A 1 6.92 9.71 11.25
C MET A 1 7.80 9.21 10.11
N THR A 2 7.80 7.91 9.75
CA THR A 2 8.66 7.33 8.70
C THR A 2 8.61 8.11 7.37
N CYS A 3 7.42 8.43 6.86
CA CYS A 3 7.27 9.18 5.61
C CYS A 3 7.90 10.58 5.66
N ILE A 4 7.86 11.26 6.81
CA ILE A 4 8.46 12.58 6.99
C ILE A 4 9.99 12.47 6.95
N VAL A 5 10.53 11.54 7.74
CA VAL A 5 11.98 11.32 7.81
C VAL A 5 12.54 10.86 6.45
N ALA A 6 11.84 9.97 5.75
CA ALA A 6 12.25 9.53 4.41
C ALA A 6 12.33 10.68 3.39
N GLY A 7 11.48 11.70 3.53
CA GLY A 7 11.50 12.88 2.66
C GLY A 7 12.52 13.94 3.06
N LEU A 8 13.09 13.86 4.26
CA LEU A 8 14.00 14.87 4.81
C LEU A 8 15.46 14.42 4.93
N ASP A 9 15.71 13.11 5.00
CA ASP A 9 17.04 12.58 5.31
C ASP A 9 17.49 11.49 4.34
N ASP A 10 18.38 11.83 3.44
CA ASP A 10 18.92 10.96 2.40
C ASP A 10 19.92 9.90 2.90
N ARG A 11 20.29 9.92 4.19
CA ARG A 11 21.24 8.94 4.77
C ARG A 11 20.60 7.55 4.93
N PHE A 12 19.27 7.48 5.01
CA PHE A 12 18.57 6.21 5.07
C PHE A 12 18.66 5.46 3.73
N LYS A 13 18.94 4.17 3.78
CA LYS A 13 19.06 3.31 2.60
C LYS A 13 17.73 2.74 2.12
N VAL A 14 16.79 2.57 3.05
CA VAL A 14 15.42 2.11 2.80
C VAL A 14 14.47 2.79 3.78
N ALA A 15 13.18 2.83 3.46
CA ALA A 15 12.14 3.23 4.39
C ALA A 15 10.90 2.35 4.21
N MET A 16 10.29 1.96 5.34
CA MET A 16 9.14 1.07 5.35
C MET A 16 8.02 1.69 6.19
N PRO A 17 7.20 2.60 5.61
CA PRO A 17 6.01 3.11 6.26
C PRO A 17 5.01 1.98 6.53
N VAL A 18 4.65 1.77 7.80
CA VAL A 18 3.58 0.86 8.22
C VAL A 18 2.39 1.70 8.63
N TYR A 19 1.22 1.43 8.06
CA TYR A 19 -0.03 2.18 8.18
C TYR A 19 0.09 3.65 7.74
N GLY A 20 1.13 4.34 8.19
CA GLY A 20 1.29 5.79 8.09
C GLY A 20 1.18 6.31 6.66
N CYS A 21 0.25 7.22 6.44
CA CYS A 21 0.08 7.95 5.20
C CYS A 21 -0.09 9.44 5.48
N GLY A 22 -0.07 10.27 4.45
CA GLY A 22 -0.45 11.68 4.48
C GLY A 22 -1.94 11.89 4.23
N PHE A 23 -2.30 13.11 3.89
CA PHE A 23 -3.68 13.55 3.65
C PHE A 23 -4.61 13.33 4.84
N LEU A 24 -4.07 13.46 6.06
CA LEU A 24 -4.76 13.07 7.29
C LEU A 24 -6.02 13.89 7.56
N ARG A 25 -6.05 15.14 7.13
CA ARG A 25 -7.22 16.03 7.27
C ARG A 25 -8.42 15.64 6.40
N GLU A 26 -8.21 14.79 5.38
CA GLU A 26 -9.26 14.46 4.42
C GLU A 26 -10.18 13.37 4.94
N ASN A 27 -9.63 12.25 5.40
CA ASN A 27 -10.41 11.05 5.66
C ASN A 27 -9.92 10.19 6.82
N SER A 28 -8.91 10.64 7.58
CA SER A 28 -8.37 9.89 8.70
C SER A 28 -9.31 9.93 9.92
N VAL A 29 -8.99 9.10 10.92
CA VAL A 29 -9.71 9.08 12.20
C VAL A 29 -9.67 10.44 12.93
N TRP A 30 -8.69 11.28 12.62
CA TRP A 30 -8.54 12.62 13.25
C TRP A 30 -9.33 13.72 12.54
N LYS A 31 -9.99 13.43 11.41
CA LYS A 31 -10.71 14.42 10.59
C LYS A 31 -11.72 15.21 11.43
N GLU A 32 -12.63 14.53 12.10
CA GLU A 32 -13.70 15.18 12.85
C GLU A 32 -13.22 15.68 14.23
N GLY A 33 -12.36 14.91 14.89
CA GLY A 33 -11.88 15.23 16.24
C GLY A 33 -10.88 16.38 16.27
N GLU A 34 -9.77 16.22 15.61
CA GLU A 34 -8.64 17.17 15.70
C GLU A 34 -8.74 18.24 14.62
N PHE A 35 -8.86 17.85 13.35
CA PHE A 35 -8.91 18.81 12.25
C PHE A 35 -10.22 19.60 12.21
N GLY A 36 -11.33 19.00 12.61
CA GLY A 36 -12.63 19.66 12.69
C GLY A 36 -12.68 20.80 13.74
N LYS A 37 -11.76 20.81 14.71
CA LYS A 37 -11.61 21.90 15.70
C LYS A 37 -10.70 23.01 15.24
N MET A 38 -9.95 22.83 14.16
CA MET A 38 -9.00 23.82 13.65
C MET A 38 -9.71 24.78 12.71
N THR A 39 -9.27 26.05 12.73
CA THR A 39 -9.59 26.96 11.64
C THR A 39 -8.91 26.47 10.35
N MET A 40 -9.38 26.93 9.20
CA MET A 40 -8.76 26.61 7.91
C MET A 40 -7.26 26.93 7.90
N LEU A 41 -6.87 28.09 8.40
CA LEU A 41 -5.47 28.51 8.45
C LEU A 41 -4.62 27.60 9.36
N GLN A 42 -5.16 27.15 10.49
CA GLN A 42 -4.47 26.21 11.39
C GLN A 42 -4.31 24.84 10.71
N SER A 43 -5.35 24.35 10.09
CA SER A 43 -5.32 23.07 9.37
C SER A 43 -4.33 23.07 8.20
N GLU A 44 -4.26 24.17 7.43
CA GLU A 44 -3.28 24.32 6.34
C GLU A 44 -1.86 24.42 6.86
N LYS A 45 -1.62 25.19 7.95
CA LYS A 45 -0.32 25.27 8.58
C LYS A 45 0.14 23.90 9.10
N TRP A 46 -0.77 23.16 9.75
CA TRP A 46 -0.48 21.82 10.23
C TRP A 46 -0.14 20.88 9.08
N HIS A 47 -0.93 20.86 8.01
CA HIS A 47 -0.69 20.04 6.82
C HIS A 47 0.70 20.32 6.23
N ARG A 48 1.04 21.58 6.01
CA ARG A 48 2.33 21.96 5.45
C ARG A 48 3.51 21.53 6.31
N LEU A 49 3.38 21.57 7.65
CA LEU A 49 4.48 21.34 8.59
C LEU A 49 4.57 19.90 9.09
N TRP A 50 3.45 19.17 9.11
CA TRP A 50 3.39 17.88 9.82
C TRP A 50 2.73 16.76 9.04
N ASP A 51 2.02 17.05 7.94
CA ASP A 51 1.42 15.98 7.16
C ASP A 51 2.49 15.24 6.35
N PRO A 52 2.53 13.90 6.42
CA PRO A 52 3.49 13.09 5.67
C PRO A 52 3.50 13.34 4.16
N SER A 53 2.35 13.75 3.56
CA SER A 53 2.27 14.05 2.13
C SER A 53 3.11 15.24 1.71
N SER A 54 3.42 16.17 2.63
CA SER A 54 4.29 17.31 2.37
C SER A 54 5.76 16.93 2.19
N TYR A 55 6.16 15.71 2.56
CA TYR A 55 7.55 15.28 2.60
C TYR A 55 7.86 14.07 1.73
N ILE A 56 6.98 13.05 1.74
CA ILE A 56 7.28 11.73 1.17
C ILE A 56 7.65 11.76 -0.32
N GLY A 57 7.16 12.75 -1.06
CA GLY A 57 7.50 12.94 -2.48
C GLY A 57 8.97 13.27 -2.74
N TYR A 58 9.72 13.68 -1.72
CA TYR A 58 11.15 13.97 -1.80
C TYR A 58 12.04 12.76 -1.44
N ALA A 59 11.45 11.65 -1.00
CA ALA A 59 12.19 10.45 -0.66
C ALA A 59 12.98 9.91 -1.86
N LYS A 60 14.26 9.63 -1.67
CA LYS A 60 15.18 9.12 -2.71
C LYS A 60 15.47 7.64 -2.54
N MET A 61 15.35 7.11 -1.32
CA MET A 61 15.57 5.69 -1.05
C MET A 61 14.38 4.85 -1.53
N PRO A 62 14.59 3.54 -1.77
CA PRO A 62 13.49 2.59 -1.98
C PRO A 62 12.53 2.56 -0.78
N LEU A 63 11.24 2.49 -1.07
CA LEU A 63 10.20 2.40 -0.04
C LEU A 63 9.39 1.11 -0.17
N MET A 64 9.05 0.51 0.97
CA MET A 64 8.01 -0.50 1.05
C MET A 64 6.84 0.06 1.88
N PHE A 65 5.69 0.17 1.24
CA PHE A 65 4.45 0.56 1.90
C PHE A 65 3.70 -0.67 2.39
N LEU A 66 3.52 -0.79 3.70
CA LEU A 66 2.77 -1.88 4.32
C LEU A 66 1.54 -1.33 5.02
N ASN A 67 0.35 -1.82 4.65
CA ASN A 67 -0.90 -1.38 5.26
C ASN A 67 -1.92 -2.51 5.35
N GLY A 68 -2.86 -2.38 6.29
CA GLY A 68 -4.00 -3.27 6.42
C GLY A 68 -5.21 -2.77 5.62
N THR A 69 -5.99 -3.69 5.08
CA THR A 69 -7.21 -3.35 4.32
C THR A 69 -8.27 -2.63 5.13
N ASN A 70 -8.27 -2.82 6.46
CA ASN A 70 -9.26 -2.30 7.39
C ASN A 70 -8.65 -1.43 8.48
N ASP A 71 -7.54 -0.77 8.17
CA ASP A 71 -6.92 0.16 9.13
C ASP A 71 -7.89 1.26 9.52
N PHE A 72 -8.07 1.44 10.84
CA PHE A 72 -9.06 2.39 11.33
C PHE A 72 -8.60 3.83 11.27
N ALA A 73 -7.31 4.05 11.28
CA ALA A 73 -6.72 5.39 11.41
C ALA A 73 -6.29 5.95 10.05
N TYR A 74 -5.78 5.10 9.17
CA TYR A 74 -5.20 5.48 7.89
C TYR A 74 -5.98 4.86 6.73
N PRO A 75 -6.89 5.61 6.12
CA PRO A 75 -7.77 5.10 5.07
C PRO A 75 -7.00 4.81 3.77
N MET A 76 -7.52 3.86 2.99
CA MET A 76 -6.85 3.38 1.78
C MET A 76 -6.73 4.42 0.68
N ASP A 77 -7.64 5.39 0.60
CA ASP A 77 -7.54 6.52 -0.35
C ASP A 77 -6.37 7.44 -0.02
N SER A 78 -6.20 7.81 1.25
CA SER A 78 -5.05 8.59 1.72
C SER A 78 -3.75 7.81 1.54
N TYR A 79 -3.77 6.50 1.79
CA TYR A 79 -2.64 5.60 1.52
C TYR A 79 -2.28 5.60 0.03
N ALA A 80 -3.24 5.39 -0.87
CA ALA A 80 -3.00 5.38 -2.32
C ALA A 80 -2.43 6.72 -2.82
N LYS A 81 -3.00 7.85 -2.37
CA LYS A 81 -2.50 9.19 -2.68
C LYS A 81 -1.06 9.38 -2.19
N THR A 82 -0.75 8.91 -0.98
CA THR A 82 0.60 9.01 -0.40
C THR A 82 1.61 8.21 -1.23
N CYS A 83 1.26 6.98 -1.59
CA CYS A 83 2.10 6.14 -2.45
C CYS A 83 2.34 6.76 -3.83
N ALA A 84 1.35 7.45 -4.38
CA ALA A 84 1.44 8.11 -5.68
C ALA A 84 2.43 9.28 -5.70
N LEU A 85 2.70 9.94 -4.57
CA LEU A 85 3.69 11.02 -4.47
C LEU A 85 5.13 10.53 -4.66
N VAL A 86 5.41 9.27 -4.36
CA VAL A 86 6.76 8.71 -4.47
C VAL A 86 7.10 8.42 -5.93
N ARG A 87 8.17 9.05 -6.42
CA ARG A 87 8.65 8.88 -7.80
C ARG A 87 9.68 7.76 -7.95
N GLY A 88 10.33 7.38 -6.84
CA GLY A 88 11.38 6.35 -6.80
C GLY A 88 10.82 4.92 -6.75
N LYS A 89 11.72 3.99 -6.47
CA LYS A 89 11.36 2.56 -6.30
C LYS A 89 10.43 2.39 -5.09
N LYS A 90 9.35 1.66 -5.30
CA LYS A 90 8.40 1.36 -4.24
C LYS A 90 7.77 -0.02 -4.43
N ASN A 91 7.63 -0.74 -3.33
CA ASN A 91 6.89 -1.98 -3.22
C ASN A 91 5.67 -1.75 -2.33
N TYR A 92 4.66 -2.56 -2.54
CA TYR A 92 3.44 -2.55 -1.74
C TYR A 92 3.24 -3.91 -1.09
N SER A 93 2.85 -3.91 0.18
CA SER A 93 2.36 -5.10 0.88
C SER A 93 1.06 -4.75 1.58
N ILE A 94 -0.06 -5.03 0.92
CA ILE A 94 -1.40 -4.78 1.46
C ILE A 94 -1.89 -6.07 2.09
N GLN A 95 -2.04 -6.06 3.41
CA GLN A 95 -2.38 -7.22 4.22
C GLN A 95 -3.87 -7.25 4.53
N LEU A 96 -4.55 -8.35 4.19
CA LEU A 96 -5.97 -8.52 4.48
C LEU A 96 -6.20 -8.53 6.00
N ASN A 97 -7.05 -7.61 6.49
CA ASN A 97 -7.44 -7.50 7.90
C ASN A 97 -6.27 -7.38 8.89
N MET A 98 -5.13 -6.84 8.46
CA MET A 98 -4.02 -6.58 9.37
C MET A 98 -4.47 -5.62 10.48
N LYS A 99 -4.27 -6.03 11.72
CA LYS A 99 -4.61 -5.22 12.90
C LYS A 99 -3.65 -4.03 13.02
N HIS A 100 -4.18 -2.86 13.31
CA HIS A 100 -3.37 -1.71 13.66
C HIS A 100 -2.64 -1.96 14.98
N GLY A 101 -1.31 -1.83 14.98
CA GLY A 101 -0.48 -2.07 16.16
C GLY A 101 1.01 -1.96 15.84
N HIS A 102 1.84 -2.17 16.85
CA HIS A 102 3.29 -2.21 16.70
C HIS A 102 3.78 -3.65 16.47
N ILE A 103 3.33 -4.27 15.39
CA ILE A 103 3.67 -5.64 14.99
C ILE A 103 4.64 -5.53 13.81
N PHE A 104 5.85 -6.08 13.96
CA PHE A 104 6.93 -5.97 12.98
C PHE A 104 7.55 -7.35 12.66
N ASP A 105 6.75 -8.40 12.69
CA ASP A 105 7.15 -9.79 12.43
C ASP A 105 6.83 -10.28 11.01
N PHE A 106 6.49 -9.37 10.12
CA PHE A 106 6.22 -9.68 8.71
C PHE A 106 7.53 -10.03 7.98
N PRO A 107 7.58 -11.13 7.21
CA PRO A 107 8.77 -11.49 6.45
C PRO A 107 9.21 -10.38 5.48
N GLU A 108 8.28 -9.58 4.99
CA GLU A 108 8.54 -8.47 4.06
C GLU A 108 9.55 -7.47 4.61
N PHE A 109 9.55 -7.19 5.92
CA PHE A 109 10.52 -6.27 6.52
C PHE A 109 11.94 -6.75 6.35
N PHE A 110 12.19 -8.00 6.74
CA PHE A 110 13.53 -8.57 6.70
C PHE A 110 14.00 -8.73 5.27
N LEU A 111 13.15 -9.23 4.38
CA LEU A 111 13.48 -9.43 2.97
C LEU A 111 13.74 -8.12 2.23
N PHE A 112 13.01 -7.04 2.57
CA PHE A 112 13.25 -5.73 1.97
C PHE A 112 14.54 -5.09 2.46
N ILE A 113 14.89 -5.25 3.74
CA ILE A 113 16.18 -4.84 4.29
C ILE A 113 17.30 -5.63 3.63
N ASP A 114 17.17 -6.96 3.56
CA ASP A 114 18.18 -7.82 2.95
C ASP A 114 18.44 -7.45 1.50
N GLN A 115 17.41 -7.17 0.73
CA GLN A 115 17.51 -6.77 -0.68
C GLN A 115 18.42 -5.55 -0.89
N TYR A 116 18.31 -4.54 -0.04
CA TYR A 116 19.01 -3.26 -0.26
C TYR A 116 20.23 -3.04 0.62
N ILE A 117 20.39 -3.80 1.69
CA ILE A 117 21.50 -3.64 2.64
C ILE A 117 22.48 -4.80 2.52
N LEU A 118 21.99 -6.03 2.29
CA LEU A 118 22.80 -7.25 2.26
C LEU A 118 22.90 -7.88 0.86
N ASN A 119 22.40 -7.20 -0.18
CA ASN A 119 22.32 -7.72 -1.55
C ASN A 119 21.56 -9.05 -1.65
N GLY A 120 20.52 -9.21 -0.84
CA GLY A 120 19.65 -10.38 -0.85
C GLY A 120 18.75 -10.43 -2.08
N THR A 121 18.09 -11.57 -2.26
CA THR A 121 17.15 -11.79 -3.37
C THR A 121 16.00 -10.79 -3.35
N PRO A 122 15.74 -10.08 -4.46
CA PRO A 122 14.72 -9.05 -4.51
C PRO A 122 13.31 -9.54 -4.13
N MET A 123 12.53 -8.64 -3.55
CA MET A 123 11.10 -8.82 -3.34
C MET A 123 10.38 -8.87 -4.70
N PRO A 124 9.31 -9.66 -4.85
CA PRO A 124 8.47 -9.60 -6.03
C PRO A 124 7.93 -8.18 -6.26
N GLU A 125 7.69 -7.85 -7.53
CA GLU A 125 7.01 -6.62 -7.94
C GLU A 125 5.77 -6.99 -8.74
N VAL A 126 4.62 -6.41 -8.41
CA VAL A 126 3.37 -6.64 -9.16
C VAL A 126 3.04 -5.38 -9.96
N SER A 127 2.94 -5.54 -11.28
CA SER A 127 2.57 -4.43 -12.16
C SER A 127 1.16 -3.93 -11.87
N ARG A 128 0.85 -2.71 -12.31
CA ARG A 128 -0.55 -2.23 -12.34
C ARG A 128 -1.40 -3.24 -13.11
N PRO A 129 -2.48 -3.78 -12.51
CA PRO A 129 -3.35 -4.72 -13.20
C PRO A 129 -4.21 -4.01 -14.26
N VAL A 130 -4.50 -4.75 -15.33
CA VAL A 130 -5.33 -4.26 -16.46
C VAL A 130 -6.54 -5.16 -16.59
N VAL A 131 -7.72 -4.55 -16.71
CA VAL A 131 -8.99 -5.27 -16.97
C VAL A 131 -9.38 -5.13 -18.45
N LYS A 132 -9.68 -6.25 -19.09
CA LYS A 132 -10.27 -6.32 -20.44
C LYS A 132 -11.29 -7.45 -20.50
N LYS A 133 -12.51 -7.15 -20.97
CA LYS A 133 -13.59 -8.15 -21.17
C LYS A 133 -13.77 -9.06 -19.94
N ASN A 134 -13.98 -8.49 -18.78
CA ASN A 134 -14.17 -9.19 -17.49
C ASN A 134 -13.02 -10.12 -17.08
N LYS A 135 -11.82 -9.91 -17.61
CA LYS A 135 -10.60 -10.57 -17.19
C LYS A 135 -9.57 -9.56 -16.70
N VAL A 136 -8.88 -9.90 -15.62
CA VAL A 136 -7.75 -9.15 -15.10
C VAL A 136 -6.45 -9.81 -15.53
N SER A 137 -5.45 -8.99 -15.82
CA SER A 137 -4.08 -9.44 -16.06
C SER A 137 -3.07 -8.52 -15.38
N ALA A 138 -2.00 -9.10 -14.87
CA ALA A 138 -0.85 -8.40 -14.31
C ALA A 138 0.45 -9.19 -14.57
N LEU A 139 1.58 -8.55 -14.29
CA LEU A 139 2.90 -9.20 -14.31
C LEU A 139 3.45 -9.21 -12.87
N GLY A 140 3.89 -10.38 -12.42
CA GLY A 140 4.62 -10.56 -11.18
C GLY A 140 6.10 -10.78 -11.48
N LYS A 141 6.91 -9.70 -11.49
CA LYS A 141 8.36 -9.82 -11.66
C LYS A 141 8.97 -10.35 -10.37
N ALA A 142 9.56 -11.54 -10.42
CA ALA A 142 10.18 -12.19 -9.26
C ALA A 142 11.38 -13.04 -9.69
N GLU A 143 12.40 -13.10 -8.83
CA GLU A 143 13.51 -14.06 -8.93
C GLU A 143 13.22 -15.33 -8.13
N THR A 144 12.26 -15.27 -7.20
CA THR A 144 11.74 -16.38 -6.42
C THR A 144 10.49 -16.97 -7.05
N LYS A 145 10.14 -18.19 -6.67
CA LYS A 145 8.91 -18.83 -7.15
C LYS A 145 7.69 -18.16 -6.54
N LEU A 146 6.79 -17.67 -7.39
CA LEU A 146 5.46 -17.23 -6.96
C LEU A 146 4.58 -18.47 -6.74
N ILE A 147 3.97 -18.58 -5.56
CA ILE A 147 3.18 -19.76 -5.16
C ILE A 147 1.68 -19.49 -5.07
N GLU A 148 1.28 -18.22 -4.99
CA GLU A 148 -0.12 -17.81 -4.91
C GLU A 148 -0.30 -16.44 -5.57
N ALA A 149 -1.45 -16.25 -6.25
CA ALA A 149 -1.89 -14.94 -6.72
C ALA A 149 -3.39 -14.80 -6.46
N LYS A 150 -3.79 -13.66 -5.91
CA LYS A 150 -5.19 -13.34 -5.60
C LYS A 150 -5.52 -11.90 -5.98
N LEU A 151 -6.75 -11.69 -6.38
CA LEU A 151 -7.36 -10.37 -6.46
C LEU A 151 -8.23 -10.18 -5.21
N TYR A 152 -8.06 -9.05 -4.56
CA TYR A 152 -8.87 -8.62 -3.42
C TYR A 152 -9.71 -7.42 -3.83
N TYR A 153 -11.00 -7.43 -3.50
CA TYR A 153 -11.88 -6.31 -3.81
C TYR A 153 -12.92 -6.07 -2.71
N THR A 154 -13.46 -4.88 -2.70
CA THR A 154 -14.59 -4.50 -1.84
C THR A 154 -15.56 -3.61 -2.61
N ILE A 155 -16.85 -3.78 -2.35
CA ILE A 155 -17.93 -2.92 -2.85
C ILE A 155 -18.35 -1.86 -1.82
N ALA A 156 -17.75 -1.91 -0.61
CA ALA A 156 -18.07 -0.96 0.46
C ALA A 156 -17.55 0.46 0.13
N PRO A 157 -18.30 1.50 0.48
CA PRO A 157 -17.91 2.89 0.31
C PRO A 157 -16.58 3.24 1.00
N HIS A 158 -15.94 4.35 0.56
CA HIS A 158 -14.62 4.75 1.05
C HIS A 158 -14.61 5.18 2.53
N ASP A 159 -15.74 5.58 3.09
CA ASP A 159 -15.90 6.00 4.48
C ASP A 159 -16.04 4.85 5.48
N GLN A 160 -16.15 3.60 5.00
CA GLN A 160 -16.35 2.42 5.84
C GLN A 160 -15.07 1.61 6.09
N ASN A 161 -13.95 2.25 6.34
CA ASN A 161 -12.66 1.56 6.47
C ASN A 161 -12.65 0.38 7.45
N ARG A 162 -13.21 0.54 8.65
CA ARG A 162 -13.17 -0.51 9.70
C ARG A 162 -14.02 -1.74 9.39
N SER A 163 -15.22 -1.51 8.85
CA SER A 163 -16.25 -2.54 8.64
C SER A 163 -16.30 -3.09 7.22
N ARG A 164 -15.38 -2.66 6.38
CA ARG A 164 -15.33 -3.02 4.97
C ARG A 164 -15.15 -4.52 4.82
N ALA A 165 -16.11 -5.18 4.16
CA ALA A 165 -15.99 -6.57 3.76
C ALA A 165 -15.12 -6.67 2.50
N TRP A 166 -14.15 -7.59 2.54
CA TRP A 166 -13.28 -7.90 1.40
C TRP A 166 -13.60 -9.27 0.86
N HIS A 167 -13.59 -9.36 -0.47
CA HIS A 167 -13.78 -10.59 -1.23
C HIS A 167 -12.49 -10.92 -1.98
N THR A 168 -12.32 -12.20 -2.31
CA THR A 168 -11.13 -12.70 -3.00
C THR A 168 -11.51 -13.46 -4.25
N ILE A 169 -10.68 -13.33 -5.27
CA ILE A 169 -10.73 -14.13 -6.50
C ILE A 169 -9.35 -14.76 -6.66
N ASP A 170 -9.29 -16.09 -6.77
CA ASP A 170 -8.03 -16.78 -7.05
C ASP A 170 -7.61 -16.52 -8.49
N LEU A 171 -6.34 -16.19 -8.67
CA LEU A 171 -5.75 -15.91 -9.96
C LEU A 171 -4.77 -17.02 -10.36
N THR A 172 -4.67 -17.25 -11.65
CA THR A 172 -3.75 -18.25 -12.21
C THR A 172 -2.37 -17.62 -12.43
N LEU A 173 -1.34 -18.32 -11.96
CA LEU A 173 0.06 -18.02 -12.24
C LEU A 173 0.55 -18.86 -13.42
N ASN A 174 1.10 -18.23 -14.44
CA ASN A 174 1.80 -18.89 -15.53
C ASN A 174 3.17 -18.20 -15.72
N GLY A 175 4.18 -18.73 -15.03
CA GLY A 175 5.44 -18.02 -14.80
C GLY A 175 5.17 -16.69 -14.11
N ASN A 176 5.58 -15.59 -14.71
CA ASN A 176 5.38 -14.24 -14.19
C ASN A 176 4.02 -13.62 -14.61
N ARG A 177 3.20 -14.33 -15.37
CA ARG A 177 1.89 -13.82 -15.80
C ARG A 177 0.82 -14.20 -14.79
N ILE A 178 0.04 -13.21 -14.39
CA ILE A 178 -1.08 -13.33 -13.46
C ILE A 178 -2.36 -13.06 -14.27
N ASN A 179 -3.31 -13.99 -14.27
CA ASN A 179 -4.55 -13.84 -15.01
C ASN A 179 -5.73 -14.43 -14.22
N GLY A 180 -6.91 -13.92 -14.45
CA GLY A 180 -8.14 -14.44 -13.85
C GLY A 180 -9.36 -13.60 -14.14
N ASP A 181 -10.40 -13.78 -13.35
CA ASP A 181 -11.59 -12.96 -13.44
C ASP A 181 -11.36 -11.57 -12.87
N ALA A 182 -11.96 -10.56 -13.50
CA ALA A 182 -11.95 -9.19 -13.00
C ALA A 182 -12.84 -9.07 -11.75
N PRO A 183 -12.63 -8.04 -10.92
CA PRO A 183 -13.59 -7.73 -9.88
C PRO A 183 -14.92 -7.28 -10.51
N PRO A 184 -16.05 -7.36 -9.79
CA PRO A 184 -17.33 -6.86 -10.28
C PRO A 184 -17.28 -5.35 -10.57
N ASP A 185 -18.16 -4.87 -11.46
CA ASP A 185 -18.17 -3.47 -11.92
C ASP A 185 -18.44 -2.46 -10.80
N ASP A 186 -19.08 -2.89 -9.73
CA ASP A 186 -19.38 -2.05 -8.55
C ASP A 186 -18.25 -2.06 -7.50
N ALA A 187 -17.13 -2.75 -7.76
CA ALA A 187 -15.97 -2.73 -6.86
C ALA A 187 -15.43 -1.30 -6.68
N LYS A 188 -15.30 -0.88 -5.43
CA LYS A 188 -14.84 0.47 -5.05
C LYS A 188 -13.33 0.55 -4.84
N VAL A 189 -12.74 -0.53 -4.36
CA VAL A 189 -11.30 -0.66 -4.17
C VAL A 189 -10.91 -2.10 -4.49
N TRP A 190 -9.82 -2.29 -5.20
CA TRP A 190 -9.28 -3.61 -5.45
C TRP A 190 -7.77 -3.57 -5.75
N TYR A 191 -7.13 -4.70 -5.61
CA TYR A 191 -5.71 -4.90 -5.93
C TYR A 191 -5.41 -6.36 -6.20
N VAL A 192 -4.28 -6.62 -6.85
CA VAL A 192 -3.73 -7.96 -7.04
C VAL A 192 -2.56 -8.15 -6.09
N ALA A 193 -2.49 -9.28 -5.41
CA ALA A 193 -1.35 -9.66 -4.60
C ALA A 193 -0.81 -11.04 -4.99
N VAL A 194 0.49 -11.20 -4.81
CA VAL A 194 1.20 -12.48 -4.96
C VAL A 194 1.87 -12.83 -3.65
N ARG A 195 2.04 -14.13 -3.43
CA ARG A 195 2.89 -14.67 -2.37
C ARG A 195 4.02 -15.47 -3.00
N ASP A 196 5.24 -15.26 -2.56
CA ASP A 196 6.38 -16.07 -2.98
C ASP A 196 6.65 -17.25 -2.01
N GLU A 197 7.58 -18.12 -2.38
CA GLU A 197 7.99 -19.28 -1.57
C GLU A 197 8.56 -18.92 -0.22
N ARG A 198 9.04 -17.66 -0.03
CA ARG A 198 9.50 -17.11 1.26
C ARG A 198 8.34 -16.62 2.13
N LYS A 199 7.08 -16.77 1.66
CA LYS A 199 5.83 -16.35 2.28
C LYS A 199 5.61 -14.84 2.28
N ALA A 200 6.45 -14.07 1.61
CA ALA A 200 6.26 -12.63 1.48
C ALA A 200 5.08 -12.30 0.56
N ILE A 201 4.26 -11.34 0.96
CA ILE A 201 3.13 -10.83 0.19
C ILE A 201 3.53 -9.50 -0.45
N THR A 202 3.47 -9.45 -1.77
CA THR A 202 3.63 -8.20 -2.52
C THR A 202 2.38 -7.94 -3.34
N SER A 203 1.92 -6.70 -3.33
CA SER A 203 0.71 -6.30 -4.05
C SER A 203 1.01 -5.29 -5.16
N SER A 204 0.07 -5.16 -6.08
CA SER A 204 -0.02 -4.01 -6.96
C SER A 204 -0.38 -2.74 -6.16
N GLU A 205 -0.31 -1.59 -6.80
CA GLU A 205 -1.00 -0.42 -6.27
C GLU A 205 -2.51 -0.68 -6.14
N LEU A 206 -3.18 0.10 -5.31
CA LEU A 206 -4.63 0.09 -5.19
C LEU A 206 -5.28 0.67 -6.46
N ILE A 207 -6.31 0.01 -6.93
CA ILE A 207 -7.20 0.53 -7.97
C ILE A 207 -8.47 1.03 -7.28
N MET A 208 -8.80 2.26 -7.54
CA MET A 208 -9.96 2.97 -6.98
C MET A 208 -10.67 3.65 -8.15
N PRO A 209 -11.62 2.96 -8.80
CA PRO A 209 -12.36 3.45 -9.97
C PRO A 209 -13.16 4.72 -9.69
#